data_96c39d13662484f0b8836e384bc70987
#
_entry.id   96c39d13662484f0b8836e384bc70987
#
_cell.length_a   1.000
_cell.length_b   1.000
_cell.length_c   1.000
_cell.angle_alpha   90.00
_cell.angle_beta   90.00
_cell.angle_gamma   90.00
#
_symmetry.space_group_name_H-M   'P 1'
#
loop_
_entity.id
_entity.type
_entity.pdbx_description
1 polymer ?
#
loop_
_entity_poly.entity_id
_entity_poly.type
_entity_poly.pdbx_seq_one_letter_code
_entity_poly.pdbx_strand_id
1 'polypeptide(L)'
;MIKKIFLFLLLILSINLGFSQIENFKDRFELPSDVSETSGLLFLDGKIITHNDSGDAANLYELDSLTGNLLRTVTISNATNVDWEDITEDETYIYIGDFGNNNGDRTDLKIYRIAKSDYLTNDTVTAETISFAYEDQTDFTVRTNMHNFDAEAFVVIDNSLYIFSKNWADLKSNLYKIPKAIGNYTAEKISTGDVEGLITGATVNSEAYLLCGSDSAANPFIIYIRRSPIFSEDIFFAGFDKTTLSSSQLEQFSQVEAITSFDNGKFYISREKVDSNGISLTQKLYEFKDDRLKTLSTKNQEFKNFTITPNPASDFINFSNYDHVKSLSIYSTLGKEVFKLTNMSSQVNISNLPKGMYLVKVNFENESAITKKLIKL
;
A
#
# COMPACT_ATOMS: atom_id res chain seq x y z
N MET A 1 -7.92 56.37 42.98
CA MET A 1 -7.55 54.93 43.23
C MET A 1 -7.85 54.14 41.98
N ILE A 2 -6.83 53.89 41.16
CA ILE A 2 -6.96 53.14 39.89
C ILE A 2 -6.41 51.75 40.14
N LYS A 3 -7.30 50.74 40.11
CA LYS A 3 -6.90 49.34 40.24
C LYS A 3 -6.34 48.87 38.89
N LYS A 4 -5.06 48.55 38.85
CA LYS A 4 -4.40 47.88 37.74
C LYS A 4 -4.79 46.39 37.77
N ILE A 5 -5.54 45.94 36.77
CA ILE A 5 -5.79 44.51 36.52
C ILE A 5 -4.63 43.99 35.68
N PHE A 6 -3.81 43.10 36.28
CA PHE A 6 -2.78 42.35 35.56
C PHE A 6 -3.45 41.16 34.90
N LEU A 7 -3.56 41.19 33.56
CA LEU A 7 -4.02 40.07 32.75
C LEU A 7 -2.81 39.15 32.49
N PHE A 8 -2.77 38.01 33.17
CA PHE A 8 -1.75 36.97 32.93
C PHE A 8 -2.16 36.17 31.68
N LEU A 9 -1.55 36.47 30.55
CA LEU A 9 -1.72 35.70 29.32
C LEU A 9 -0.89 34.43 29.46
N LEU A 10 -1.54 33.28 29.77
CA LEU A 10 -0.91 31.98 29.78
C LEU A 10 -0.73 31.52 28.34
N LEU A 11 0.47 31.71 27.79
CA LEU A 11 0.86 31.15 26.49
C LEU A 11 1.05 29.63 26.67
N ILE A 12 0.03 28.86 26.36
CA ILE A 12 0.15 27.40 26.28
C ILE A 12 0.93 27.12 25.00
N LEU A 13 2.23 26.90 25.13
CA LEU A 13 3.07 26.35 24.10
C LEU A 13 2.66 24.87 23.95
N SER A 14 1.78 24.58 23.01
CA SER A 14 1.55 23.20 22.59
C SER A 14 2.82 22.72 21.87
N ILE A 15 3.70 22.08 22.62
CA ILE A 15 4.79 21.30 22.03
C ILE A 15 4.10 20.12 21.34
N ASN A 16 3.87 20.24 20.04
CA ASN A 16 3.61 19.08 19.22
C ASN A 16 4.91 18.26 19.21
N LEU A 17 5.02 17.30 20.10
CA LEU A 17 5.97 16.22 19.97
C LEU A 17 5.52 15.44 18.74
N GLY A 18 6.04 15.83 17.57
CA GLY A 18 5.91 15.06 16.36
C GLY A 18 6.60 13.73 16.58
N PHE A 19 5.85 12.72 17.01
CA PHE A 19 6.33 11.36 16.95
C PHE A 19 6.55 11.02 15.46
N SER A 20 7.74 10.56 15.11
CA SER A 20 7.99 10.04 13.78
C SER A 20 6.99 8.90 13.52
N GLN A 21 6.13 9.07 12.54
CA GLN A 21 5.13 8.07 12.17
C GLN A 21 5.77 6.85 11.52
N ILE A 22 7.01 7.01 11.04
CA ILE A 22 7.84 5.96 10.46
C ILE A 22 8.86 5.56 11.51
N GLU A 23 8.68 4.36 12.07
CA GLU A 23 9.53 3.78 13.10
C GLU A 23 10.39 2.64 12.55
N ASN A 24 11.45 2.33 13.31
CA ASN A 24 12.32 1.17 13.04
C ASN A 24 12.85 1.15 11.59
N PHE A 25 13.18 2.31 11.03
CA PHE A 25 13.85 2.38 9.74
C PHE A 25 15.22 1.72 9.84
N LYS A 26 15.46 0.69 9.02
CA LYS A 26 16.66 -0.16 9.10
C LYS A 26 17.24 -0.38 7.72
N ASP A 27 18.55 -0.26 7.62
CA ASP A 27 19.33 -0.91 6.57
C ASP A 27 19.13 -2.42 6.66
N ARG A 28 18.76 -3.04 5.56
CA ARG A 28 18.68 -4.49 5.45
C ARG A 28 19.97 -5.05 4.86
N PHE A 29 20.20 -4.75 3.61
CA PHE A 29 21.39 -5.22 2.89
C PHE A 29 21.54 -4.42 1.58
N GLU A 30 22.75 -4.47 1.06
CA GLU A 30 23.05 -4.05 -0.30
C GLU A 30 22.47 -5.08 -1.28
N LEU A 31 21.80 -4.60 -2.33
CA LEU A 31 21.23 -5.47 -3.35
C LEU A 31 22.34 -5.97 -4.29
N PRO A 32 22.19 -7.15 -4.94
CA PRO A 32 23.14 -7.65 -5.91
C PRO A 32 23.36 -6.67 -7.07
N SER A 33 24.54 -6.75 -7.69
CA SER A 33 24.86 -5.93 -8.87
C SER A 33 23.95 -6.20 -10.07
N ASP A 34 23.30 -7.34 -10.10
CA ASP A 34 22.32 -7.72 -11.13
C ASP A 34 21.07 -6.84 -11.09
N VAL A 35 20.81 -6.17 -9.99
CA VAL A 35 19.66 -5.30 -9.75
C VAL A 35 20.10 -3.89 -9.34
N SER A 36 21.12 -3.34 -10.01
CA SER A 36 21.67 -2.02 -9.72
C SER A 36 20.69 -0.87 -9.94
N GLU A 37 19.74 -1.05 -10.83
CA GLU A 37 18.68 -0.09 -11.19
C GLU A 37 17.31 -0.63 -10.75
N THR A 38 17.26 -1.16 -9.51
CA THR A 38 16.02 -1.73 -8.93
C THR A 38 14.89 -0.69 -8.95
N SER A 39 13.85 -0.94 -9.72
CA SER A 39 12.73 0.00 -9.92
C SER A 39 11.43 -0.48 -9.24
N GLY A 40 10.98 -1.68 -9.37
CA GLY A 40 9.78 -2.17 -8.68
C GLY A 40 10.10 -3.16 -7.55
N LEU A 41 9.24 -3.26 -6.53
CA LEU A 41 9.33 -4.24 -5.45
C LEU A 41 8.03 -4.99 -5.22
N LEU A 42 8.13 -6.32 -5.08
CA LEU A 42 7.04 -7.18 -4.64
C LEU A 42 7.53 -8.15 -3.57
N PHE A 43 6.68 -8.47 -2.59
CA PHE A 43 6.97 -9.49 -1.59
C PHE A 43 6.01 -10.66 -1.75
N LEU A 44 6.50 -11.79 -2.23
CA LEU A 44 5.71 -13.00 -2.51
C LEU A 44 6.39 -14.25 -1.92
N ASP A 45 5.65 -15.05 -1.18
CA ASP A 45 6.10 -16.31 -0.57
C ASP A 45 7.41 -16.19 0.23
N GLY A 46 7.57 -15.07 0.97
CA GLY A 46 8.74 -14.82 1.81
C GLY A 46 9.98 -14.33 1.06
N LYS A 47 9.85 -14.00 -0.21
CA LYS A 47 10.93 -13.54 -1.08
C LYS A 47 10.64 -12.15 -1.61
N ILE A 48 11.69 -11.44 -1.97
CA ILE A 48 11.62 -10.14 -2.64
C ILE A 48 11.76 -10.38 -4.13
N ILE A 49 10.88 -9.78 -4.91
CA ILE A 49 10.94 -9.78 -6.37
C ILE A 49 11.14 -8.35 -6.81
N THR A 50 12.09 -8.13 -7.71
CA THR A 50 12.39 -6.84 -8.30
C THR A 50 12.74 -6.98 -9.77
N HIS A 51 12.83 -5.87 -10.48
CA HIS A 51 13.37 -5.75 -11.84
C HIS A 51 14.24 -4.50 -11.91
N ASN A 52 15.03 -4.39 -12.95
CA ASN A 52 15.69 -3.13 -13.26
C ASN A 52 14.77 -2.24 -14.09
N ASP A 53 15.04 -0.96 -14.03
CA ASP A 53 14.53 0.07 -14.93
C ASP A 53 14.91 -0.22 -16.39
N SER A 54 14.98 0.76 -17.24
CA SER A 54 15.24 0.67 -18.68
C SER A 54 16.58 -0.01 -19.03
N GLY A 55 16.60 -0.64 -20.19
CA GLY A 55 17.85 -1.16 -20.80
C GLY A 55 18.30 -2.54 -20.35
N ASP A 56 17.62 -3.18 -19.41
CA ASP A 56 17.87 -4.58 -19.03
C ASP A 56 17.04 -5.55 -19.89
N ALA A 57 17.32 -6.84 -19.76
CA ALA A 57 16.45 -7.90 -20.28
C ALA A 57 15.11 -7.91 -19.53
N ALA A 58 14.07 -8.48 -20.15
CA ALA A 58 12.76 -8.62 -19.51
C ALA A 58 12.78 -9.69 -18.41
N ASN A 59 13.43 -9.38 -17.29
CA ASN A 59 13.69 -10.28 -16.18
C ASN A 59 13.03 -9.80 -14.90
N LEU A 60 12.55 -10.76 -14.09
CA LEU A 60 12.27 -10.59 -12.69
C LEU A 60 13.34 -11.30 -11.87
N TYR A 61 13.87 -10.64 -10.88
CA TYR A 61 14.92 -11.14 -9.98
C TYR A 61 14.31 -11.48 -8.62
N GLU A 62 14.41 -12.74 -8.22
CA GLU A 62 13.93 -13.23 -6.93
C GLU A 62 15.07 -13.29 -5.92
N LEU A 63 14.95 -12.56 -4.83
CA LEU A 63 15.97 -12.41 -3.80
C LEU A 63 15.51 -13.02 -2.48
N ASP A 64 16.45 -13.58 -1.73
CA ASP A 64 16.22 -13.99 -0.35
C ASP A 64 15.96 -12.76 0.53
N SER A 65 14.82 -12.71 1.19
CA SER A 65 14.39 -11.54 1.98
C SER A 65 15.21 -11.33 3.27
N LEU A 66 16.03 -12.28 3.67
CA LEU A 66 16.87 -12.18 4.86
C LEU A 66 18.30 -11.77 4.52
N THR A 67 18.83 -12.23 3.40
CA THR A 67 20.25 -12.07 3.03
C THR A 67 20.45 -11.17 1.82
N GLY A 68 19.43 -10.96 0.99
CA GLY A 68 19.52 -10.22 -0.28
C GLY A 68 20.14 -11.00 -1.44
N ASN A 69 20.52 -12.25 -1.23
CA ASN A 69 21.13 -13.06 -2.28
C ASN A 69 20.14 -13.34 -3.41
N LEU A 70 20.62 -13.25 -4.65
CA LEU A 70 19.85 -13.67 -5.82
C LEU A 70 19.59 -15.18 -5.75
N LEU A 71 18.33 -15.56 -5.76
CA LEU A 71 17.88 -16.95 -5.73
C LEU A 71 17.57 -17.47 -7.13
N ARG A 72 16.90 -16.65 -7.95
CA ARG A 72 16.40 -17.04 -9.27
C ARG A 72 16.21 -15.81 -10.15
N THR A 73 16.37 -15.98 -11.45
CA THR A 73 15.96 -15.03 -12.48
C THR A 73 14.87 -15.65 -13.31
N VAL A 74 13.74 -14.95 -13.47
CA VAL A 74 12.62 -15.37 -14.31
C VAL A 74 12.52 -14.47 -15.53
N THR A 75 12.73 -15.05 -16.72
CA THR A 75 12.68 -14.32 -17.99
C THR A 75 11.28 -14.33 -18.58
N ILE A 76 10.79 -13.18 -19.02
CA ILE A 76 9.52 -13.04 -19.73
C ILE A 76 9.80 -13.05 -21.24
N SER A 77 9.65 -14.22 -21.85
CA SER A 77 10.17 -14.50 -23.19
C SER A 77 9.54 -13.73 -24.34
N ASN A 78 8.37 -13.15 -24.11
CA ASN A 78 7.62 -12.35 -25.10
C ASN A 78 7.46 -10.88 -24.69
N ALA A 79 8.26 -10.40 -23.73
CA ALA A 79 8.31 -9.02 -23.31
C ALA A 79 9.65 -8.37 -23.68
N THR A 80 9.64 -7.05 -23.65
CA THR A 80 10.85 -6.22 -23.76
C THR A 80 10.81 -5.22 -22.60
N ASN A 81 11.91 -5.04 -21.90
CA ASN A 81 12.04 -3.94 -20.97
C ASN A 81 12.39 -2.67 -21.77
N VAL A 82 11.40 -1.82 -22.02
CA VAL A 82 11.64 -0.50 -22.65
C VAL A 82 11.90 0.53 -21.57
N ASP A 83 11.03 0.56 -20.54
CA ASP A 83 11.09 1.49 -19.42
C ASP A 83 10.18 0.95 -18.30
N TRP A 84 10.67 -0.10 -17.60
CA TRP A 84 9.93 -0.76 -16.53
C TRP A 84 10.08 -0.01 -15.22
N GLU A 85 8.97 0.40 -14.62
CA GLU A 85 8.97 1.31 -13.49
C GLU A 85 8.50 0.68 -12.18
N ASP A 86 7.44 -0.11 -12.19
CA ASP A 86 6.89 -0.67 -10.96
C ASP A 86 6.28 -2.05 -11.19
N ILE A 87 6.08 -2.80 -10.10
CA ILE A 87 5.49 -4.13 -10.09
C ILE A 87 4.43 -4.23 -8.98
N THR A 88 3.28 -4.80 -9.30
CA THR A 88 2.20 -5.04 -8.33
C THR A 88 1.56 -6.39 -8.56
N GLU A 89 0.68 -6.82 -7.65
CA GLU A 89 0.01 -8.12 -7.75
C GLU A 89 -1.42 -8.10 -7.25
N ASP A 90 -2.22 -9.05 -7.74
CA ASP A 90 -3.46 -9.48 -7.09
C ASP A 90 -3.36 -10.95 -6.66
N GLU A 91 -4.46 -11.59 -6.31
CA GLU A 91 -4.47 -13.00 -5.90
C GLU A 91 -3.96 -13.96 -7.01
N THR A 92 -4.09 -13.59 -8.28
CA THR A 92 -3.88 -14.48 -9.44
C THR A 92 -2.68 -14.09 -10.29
N TYR A 93 -2.40 -12.80 -10.43
CA TYR A 93 -1.45 -12.26 -11.39
C TYR A 93 -0.41 -11.35 -10.75
N ILE A 94 0.76 -11.30 -11.39
CA ILE A 94 1.78 -10.26 -11.23
C ILE A 94 1.65 -9.32 -12.42
N TYR A 95 1.73 -8.01 -12.17
CA TYR A 95 1.65 -6.95 -13.17
C TYR A 95 2.94 -6.15 -13.15
N ILE A 96 3.50 -5.85 -14.32
CA ILE A 96 4.74 -5.07 -14.49
C ILE A 96 4.43 -3.90 -15.41
N GLY A 97 4.73 -2.69 -14.95
CA GLY A 97 4.49 -1.46 -15.68
C GLY A 97 5.64 -1.10 -16.62
N ASP A 98 5.44 -1.22 -17.93
CA ASP A 98 6.33 -0.73 -18.98
C ASP A 98 5.76 0.59 -19.51
N PHE A 99 5.89 1.64 -18.69
CA PHE A 99 5.19 2.91 -18.93
C PHE A 99 6.01 4.16 -18.59
N GLY A 100 7.28 4.03 -18.20
CA GLY A 100 8.17 5.16 -18.08
C GLY A 100 8.23 5.92 -19.42
N ASN A 101 8.27 7.24 -19.33
CA ASN A 101 8.15 8.11 -20.49
C ASN A 101 8.82 9.45 -20.27
N ASN A 102 10.06 9.43 -19.81
CA ASN A 102 10.86 10.61 -19.47
C ASN A 102 10.89 11.70 -20.56
N ASN A 103 10.76 11.31 -21.84
CA ASN A 103 10.73 12.20 -22.98
C ASN A 103 9.33 12.74 -23.32
N GLY A 104 8.26 12.10 -22.85
CA GLY A 104 6.89 12.47 -23.16
C GLY A 104 6.39 12.07 -24.54
N ASP A 105 7.12 11.24 -25.27
CA ASP A 105 6.80 10.88 -26.67
C ASP A 105 6.38 9.43 -26.89
N ARG A 106 6.37 8.59 -25.84
CA ARG A 106 5.95 7.20 -25.95
C ARG A 106 4.47 7.06 -26.30
N THR A 107 4.17 6.16 -27.25
CA THR A 107 2.82 5.80 -27.71
C THR A 107 2.52 4.32 -27.51
N ASP A 108 3.41 3.59 -26.86
CA ASP A 108 3.37 2.13 -26.70
C ASP A 108 3.31 1.71 -25.23
N LEU A 109 2.77 2.57 -24.35
CA LEU A 109 2.65 2.31 -22.91
C LEU A 109 1.83 1.05 -22.68
N LYS A 110 2.32 0.19 -21.76
CA LYS A 110 1.68 -1.09 -21.48
C LYS A 110 1.99 -1.60 -20.08
N ILE A 111 1.19 -2.56 -19.66
CA ILE A 111 1.41 -3.35 -18.46
C ILE A 111 1.43 -4.82 -18.89
N TYR A 112 2.50 -5.52 -18.53
CA TYR A 112 2.59 -6.96 -18.68
C TYR A 112 1.90 -7.64 -17.50
N ARG A 113 1.15 -8.71 -17.78
CA ARG A 113 0.44 -9.52 -16.80
C ARG A 113 0.88 -10.97 -16.87
N ILE A 114 1.35 -11.54 -15.77
CA ILE A 114 1.89 -12.90 -15.68
C ILE A 114 1.06 -13.68 -14.65
N ALA A 115 0.65 -14.91 -14.98
CA ALA A 115 0.01 -15.78 -14.01
C ALA A 115 1.00 -16.18 -12.91
N LYS A 116 0.62 -16.02 -11.64
CA LYS A 116 1.45 -16.43 -10.49
C LYS A 116 1.79 -17.92 -10.53
N SER A 117 0.85 -18.77 -10.98
CA SER A 117 1.09 -20.21 -11.14
C SER A 117 2.26 -20.50 -12.05
N ASP A 118 2.43 -19.73 -13.15
CA ASP A 118 3.51 -19.91 -14.10
C ASP A 118 4.81 -19.34 -13.53
N TYR A 119 4.76 -18.15 -12.93
CA TYR A 119 5.89 -17.53 -12.26
C TYR A 119 6.50 -18.44 -11.19
N LEU A 120 5.67 -19.05 -10.34
CA LEU A 120 6.14 -19.87 -9.22
C LEU A 120 6.79 -21.19 -9.65
N THR A 121 6.55 -21.66 -10.87
CA THR A 121 6.98 -22.99 -11.32
C THR A 121 8.00 -22.99 -12.46
N ASN A 122 8.24 -21.85 -13.11
CA ASN A 122 9.10 -21.77 -14.29
C ASN A 122 10.07 -20.59 -14.23
N ASP A 123 11.28 -20.77 -14.77
CA ASP A 123 12.29 -19.72 -14.94
C ASP A 123 12.14 -18.94 -16.27
N THR A 124 11.21 -19.37 -17.12
CA THR A 124 10.81 -18.66 -18.34
C THR A 124 9.31 -18.68 -18.46
N VAL A 125 8.71 -17.51 -18.56
CA VAL A 125 7.26 -17.33 -18.62
C VAL A 125 6.87 -16.48 -19.82
N THR A 126 5.56 -16.41 -20.10
CA THR A 126 4.98 -15.46 -21.06
C THR A 126 4.04 -14.51 -20.34
N ALA A 127 3.94 -13.29 -20.83
CA ALA A 127 3.02 -12.29 -20.34
C ALA A 127 1.89 -12.03 -21.32
N GLU A 128 0.75 -11.67 -20.78
CA GLU A 128 -0.34 -11.01 -21.51
C GLU A 128 -0.15 -9.50 -21.42
N THR A 129 -0.68 -8.73 -22.37
CA THR A 129 -0.45 -7.28 -22.46
C THR A 129 -1.75 -6.50 -22.27
N ILE A 130 -1.67 -5.45 -21.46
CA ILE A 130 -2.69 -4.42 -21.28
C ILE A 130 -2.08 -3.11 -21.78
N SER A 131 -2.50 -2.63 -22.96
CA SER A 131 -1.97 -1.40 -23.54
C SER A 131 -2.85 -0.21 -23.19
N PHE A 132 -2.23 0.98 -23.05
CA PHE A 132 -3.02 2.18 -22.80
C PHE A 132 -2.38 3.45 -23.37
N ALA A 133 -3.18 4.51 -23.42
CA ALA A 133 -2.76 5.88 -23.66
C ALA A 133 -3.51 6.80 -22.70
N TYR A 134 -2.92 7.90 -22.31
CA TYR A 134 -3.59 8.88 -21.45
C TYR A 134 -4.67 9.64 -22.22
N GLU A 135 -5.84 9.89 -21.62
CA GLU A 135 -6.95 10.61 -22.27
C GLU A 135 -6.61 12.08 -22.57
N ASP A 136 -5.72 12.66 -21.78
CA ASP A 136 -5.35 14.08 -21.83
C ASP A 136 -3.98 14.34 -22.48
N GLN A 137 -3.25 13.31 -22.95
CA GLN A 137 -2.01 13.49 -23.71
C GLN A 137 -2.32 13.67 -25.19
N THR A 138 -2.16 14.87 -25.69
CA THR A 138 -2.39 15.24 -27.10
C THR A 138 -1.14 15.71 -27.83
N ASP A 139 -0.04 15.98 -27.11
CA ASP A 139 1.22 16.42 -27.63
C ASP A 139 2.32 15.42 -27.22
N PHE A 140 2.95 14.83 -28.24
CA PHE A 140 4.04 13.86 -28.13
C PHE A 140 5.39 14.45 -28.57
N THR A 141 5.52 15.77 -28.55
CA THR A 141 6.80 16.42 -28.78
C THR A 141 7.75 16.10 -27.63
N VAL A 142 8.98 15.67 -27.94
CA VAL A 142 10.00 15.36 -26.93
C VAL A 142 10.27 16.57 -26.05
N ARG A 143 10.07 16.39 -24.74
CA ARG A 143 10.31 17.38 -23.69
C ARG A 143 10.83 16.68 -22.44
N THR A 144 12.07 16.21 -22.51
CA THR A 144 12.69 15.40 -21.44
C THR A 144 12.55 16.07 -20.07
N ASN A 145 11.90 15.40 -19.14
CA ASN A 145 11.64 15.83 -17.75
C ASN A 145 10.94 17.21 -17.64
N MET A 146 10.05 17.54 -18.61
CA MET A 146 9.34 18.82 -18.67
C MET A 146 7.85 18.66 -19.00
N HIS A 147 7.26 17.53 -18.69
CA HIS A 147 5.85 17.19 -18.93
C HIS A 147 5.27 16.39 -17.75
N ASN A 148 3.99 15.97 -17.84
CA ASN A 148 3.26 15.28 -16.75
C ASN A 148 2.69 13.93 -17.21
N PHE A 149 3.33 13.28 -18.19
CA PHE A 149 2.90 11.99 -18.77
C PHE A 149 3.97 10.91 -18.63
N ASP A 150 4.82 11.06 -17.63
CA ASP A 150 5.68 10.03 -17.12
C ASP A 150 4.96 9.28 -16.00
N ALA A 151 5.03 7.96 -15.92
CA ALA A 151 4.46 7.19 -14.85
C ALA A 151 5.50 6.26 -14.28
N GLU A 152 5.48 6.13 -12.95
CA GLU A 152 6.51 5.35 -12.25
C GLU A 152 5.95 4.50 -11.10
N ALA A 153 4.62 4.51 -10.95
CA ALA A 153 4.00 3.77 -9.87
C ALA A 153 2.60 3.31 -10.25
N PHE A 154 2.18 2.16 -9.76
CA PHE A 154 0.80 1.71 -9.91
C PHE A 154 0.38 0.67 -8.88
N VAL A 155 -0.92 0.53 -8.65
CA VAL A 155 -1.50 -0.49 -7.80
C VAL A 155 -2.71 -1.13 -8.45
N VAL A 156 -2.99 -2.38 -8.09
CA VAL A 156 -4.21 -3.06 -8.48
C VAL A 156 -5.24 -2.99 -7.35
N ILE A 157 -6.47 -2.56 -7.68
CA ILE A 157 -7.59 -2.50 -6.73
C ILE A 157 -8.81 -3.09 -7.43
N ASP A 158 -9.37 -4.13 -6.86
CA ASP A 158 -10.52 -4.84 -7.40
C ASP A 158 -10.30 -5.26 -8.87
N ASN A 159 -10.98 -4.63 -9.83
CA ASN A 159 -10.89 -4.94 -11.25
C ASN A 159 -10.16 -3.86 -12.07
N SER A 160 -9.44 -2.96 -11.42
CA SER A 160 -8.78 -1.81 -12.04
C SER A 160 -7.32 -1.70 -11.64
N LEU A 161 -6.54 -1.11 -12.53
CA LEU A 161 -5.18 -0.65 -12.29
C LEU A 161 -5.22 0.87 -12.14
N TYR A 162 -4.58 1.38 -11.12
CA TYR A 162 -4.48 2.79 -10.80
C TYR A 162 -3.02 3.21 -10.95
N ILE A 163 -2.76 4.10 -11.89
CA ILE A 163 -1.42 4.52 -12.34
C ILE A 163 -1.16 5.93 -11.83
N PHE A 164 -0.03 6.15 -11.19
CA PHE A 164 0.41 7.44 -10.67
C PHE A 164 1.48 8.02 -11.58
N SER A 165 1.26 9.24 -12.05
CA SER A 165 2.26 9.92 -12.87
C SER A 165 3.34 10.60 -12.02
N LYS A 166 4.54 10.67 -12.56
CA LYS A 166 5.68 11.44 -12.10
C LYS A 166 5.70 12.78 -12.87
N ASN A 167 5.03 13.76 -12.29
CA ASN A 167 4.84 15.05 -12.97
C ASN A 167 6.09 15.92 -12.86
N TRP A 168 6.92 15.91 -13.86
CA TRP A 168 8.12 16.74 -13.92
C TRP A 168 7.85 18.25 -14.02
N ALA A 169 6.75 18.64 -14.70
CA ALA A 169 6.46 20.04 -14.95
C ALA A 169 5.89 20.80 -13.75
N ASP A 170 5.19 20.13 -12.83
CA ASP A 170 4.48 20.80 -11.73
C ASP A 170 4.64 20.12 -10.36
N LEU A 171 5.44 19.04 -10.26
CA LEU A 171 5.70 18.28 -9.02
C LEU A 171 4.45 17.74 -8.33
N LYS A 172 3.41 17.51 -9.11
CA LYS A 172 2.18 16.82 -8.69
C LYS A 172 2.19 15.36 -9.13
N SER A 173 1.13 14.65 -8.82
CA SER A 173 0.88 13.33 -9.40
C SER A 173 -0.57 13.25 -9.87
N ASN A 174 -0.77 12.79 -11.10
CA ASN A 174 -2.09 12.45 -11.61
C ASN A 174 -2.36 10.98 -11.33
N LEU A 175 -3.59 10.68 -10.96
CA LEU A 175 -4.10 9.32 -10.84
C LEU A 175 -4.91 8.98 -12.07
N TYR A 176 -4.47 7.96 -12.80
CA TYR A 176 -5.20 7.41 -13.94
C TYR A 176 -5.73 6.02 -13.62
N LYS A 177 -6.79 5.61 -14.32
CA LYS A 177 -7.44 4.32 -14.14
C LYS A 177 -7.66 3.61 -15.47
N ILE A 178 -7.37 2.30 -15.48
CA ILE A 178 -7.71 1.38 -16.55
C ILE A 178 -8.24 0.06 -15.98
N PRO A 179 -9.01 -0.74 -16.75
CA PRO A 179 -9.33 -2.12 -16.38
C PRO A 179 -8.07 -2.99 -16.32
N LYS A 180 -8.00 -3.95 -15.36
CA LYS A 180 -6.91 -4.95 -15.30
C LYS A 180 -7.08 -6.13 -16.29
N ALA A 181 -8.12 -6.10 -17.11
CA ALA A 181 -8.33 -7.09 -18.18
C ALA A 181 -7.42 -6.80 -19.37
N ILE A 182 -7.10 -7.85 -20.15
CA ILE A 182 -6.34 -7.71 -21.39
C ILE A 182 -7.11 -6.82 -22.37
N GLY A 183 -6.42 -5.90 -23.03
CA GLY A 183 -7.04 -5.00 -24.00
C GLY A 183 -6.22 -3.74 -24.26
N ASN A 184 -6.83 -2.81 -25.03
CA ASN A 184 -6.29 -1.48 -25.29
C ASN A 184 -7.25 -0.46 -24.70
N TYR A 185 -6.73 0.45 -23.87
CA TYR A 185 -7.55 1.36 -23.08
C TYR A 185 -7.10 2.81 -23.22
N THR A 186 -8.04 3.71 -23.00
CA THR A 186 -7.75 5.10 -22.68
C THR A 186 -7.75 5.23 -21.17
N ALA A 187 -6.64 5.63 -20.59
CA ALA A 187 -6.51 5.81 -19.15
C ALA A 187 -7.22 7.08 -18.71
N GLU A 188 -8.30 6.90 -17.96
CA GLU A 188 -9.13 7.97 -17.43
C GLU A 188 -8.41 8.67 -16.28
N LYS A 189 -8.33 10.00 -16.34
CA LYS A 189 -7.74 10.81 -15.27
C LYS A 189 -8.74 11.04 -14.16
N ILE A 190 -8.49 10.43 -13.02
CA ILE A 190 -9.42 10.42 -11.87
C ILE A 190 -9.22 11.63 -10.97
N SER A 191 -7.96 11.93 -10.62
CA SER A 191 -7.64 13.03 -9.70
C SER A 191 -6.20 13.50 -9.88
N THR A 192 -5.86 14.62 -9.23
CA THR A 192 -4.48 15.14 -9.17
C THR A 192 -4.15 15.50 -7.73
N GLY A 193 -3.01 15.00 -7.23
CA GLY A 193 -2.49 15.31 -5.91
C GLY A 193 -1.35 16.31 -5.98
N ASP A 194 -1.37 17.32 -5.12
CA ASP A 194 -0.24 18.22 -4.94
C ASP A 194 0.76 17.60 -3.95
N VAL A 195 1.57 16.69 -4.47
CA VAL A 195 2.51 15.88 -3.68
C VAL A 195 3.83 16.60 -3.42
N GLU A 196 4.05 17.75 -4.05
CA GLU A 196 5.27 18.55 -3.96
C GLU A 196 6.53 17.72 -4.22
N GLY A 197 6.49 16.87 -5.25
CA GLY A 197 7.61 15.99 -5.58
C GLY A 197 7.29 15.02 -6.71
N LEU A 198 8.19 14.07 -6.93
CA LEU A 198 8.14 13.05 -7.96
C LEU A 198 7.85 11.69 -7.32
N ILE A 199 6.73 11.09 -7.67
CA ILE A 199 6.35 9.74 -7.21
C ILE A 199 7.10 8.72 -8.07
N THR A 200 7.68 7.70 -7.42
CA THR A 200 8.51 6.67 -8.05
C THR A 200 8.08 5.24 -7.71
N GLY A 201 7.20 5.03 -6.75
CA GLY A 201 6.70 3.70 -6.44
C GLY A 201 5.44 3.74 -5.58
N ALA A 202 4.66 2.67 -5.63
CA ALA A 202 3.42 2.55 -4.88
C ALA A 202 3.18 1.15 -4.35
N THR A 203 2.51 1.06 -3.19
CA THR A 203 1.99 -0.20 -2.67
C THR A 203 0.64 0.00 -1.99
N VAL A 204 -0.13 -1.07 -1.91
CA VAL A 204 -1.42 -1.08 -1.24
C VAL A 204 -1.54 -2.30 -0.34
N ASN A 205 -2.11 -2.11 0.85
CA ASN A 205 -2.53 -3.20 1.71
C ASN A 205 -4.00 -3.03 2.13
N SER A 206 -4.46 -3.81 3.10
CA SER A 206 -5.86 -3.74 3.57
C SER A 206 -6.24 -2.39 4.18
N GLU A 207 -5.28 -1.54 4.58
CA GLU A 207 -5.50 -0.37 5.43
C GLU A 207 -5.09 0.95 4.79
N ALA A 208 -4.09 0.92 3.87
CA ALA A 208 -3.53 2.12 3.27
C ALA A 208 -2.92 1.89 1.90
N TYR A 209 -2.76 3.00 1.18
CA TYR A 209 -1.86 3.16 0.05
C TYR A 209 -0.62 3.90 0.55
N LEU A 210 0.56 3.42 0.21
CA LEU A 210 1.81 4.13 0.41
C LEU A 210 2.44 4.41 -0.94
N LEU A 211 2.89 5.66 -1.11
CA LEU A 211 3.67 6.09 -2.27
C LEU A 211 5.04 6.52 -1.78
N CYS A 212 6.07 6.25 -2.54
CA CYS A 212 7.41 6.81 -2.30
C CYS A 212 7.82 7.75 -3.42
N GLY A 213 8.85 8.55 -3.17
CA GLY A 213 9.37 9.49 -4.13
C GLY A 213 10.36 10.47 -3.53
N SER A 214 10.70 11.52 -4.29
CA SER A 214 11.66 12.54 -3.87
C SER A 214 11.13 13.96 -4.16
N ASP A 215 11.41 14.89 -3.25
CA ASP A 215 11.07 16.30 -3.44
C ASP A 215 12.06 17.02 -4.39
N SER A 216 11.81 18.29 -4.65
CA SER A 216 12.67 19.11 -5.55
C SER A 216 14.11 19.29 -5.05
N ALA A 217 14.39 19.01 -3.80
CA ALA A 217 15.73 19.02 -3.20
C ALA A 217 16.36 17.61 -3.12
N ALA A 218 15.74 16.63 -3.79
CA ALA A 218 16.12 15.21 -3.76
C ALA A 218 16.12 14.60 -2.35
N ASN A 219 15.20 15.04 -1.49
CA ASN A 219 14.95 14.36 -0.22
C ASN A 219 13.88 13.30 -0.43
N PRO A 220 14.15 12.02 -0.10
CA PRO A 220 13.17 10.97 -0.19
C PRO A 220 11.99 11.20 0.75
N PHE A 221 10.79 10.81 0.34
CA PHE A 221 9.59 10.88 1.17
C PHE A 221 8.70 9.66 1.00
N ILE A 222 7.78 9.49 1.96
CA ILE A 222 6.67 8.55 1.90
C ILE A 222 5.37 9.31 2.10
N ILE A 223 4.40 9.02 1.25
CA ILE A 223 3.03 9.47 1.37
C ILE A 223 2.18 8.30 1.88
N TYR A 224 1.40 8.57 2.91
CA TYR A 224 0.41 7.65 3.46
C TYR A 224 -0.99 8.17 3.13
N ILE A 225 -1.81 7.31 2.51
CA ILE A 225 -3.21 7.57 2.21
C ILE A 225 -4.03 6.46 2.86
N ARG A 226 -4.88 6.80 3.83
CA ARG A 226 -5.73 5.81 4.48
C ARG A 226 -6.73 5.21 3.50
N ARG A 227 -6.78 3.91 3.42
CA ARG A 227 -7.81 3.20 2.66
C ARG A 227 -9.13 3.31 3.40
N SER A 228 -10.10 3.98 2.78
CA SER A 228 -11.47 4.06 3.30
C SER A 228 -12.27 2.82 2.88
N PRO A 229 -13.18 2.29 3.71
CA PRO A 229 -14.13 1.26 3.27
C PRO A 229 -15.08 1.77 2.17
N ILE A 230 -15.18 3.09 2.01
CA ILE A 230 -15.86 3.75 0.89
C ILE A 230 -14.74 4.44 0.09
N PHE A 231 -14.16 3.70 -0.86
CA PHE A 231 -13.20 4.27 -1.80
C PHE A 231 -13.95 5.25 -2.70
N SER A 232 -13.58 6.52 -2.66
CA SER A 232 -14.06 7.53 -3.60
C SER A 232 -12.85 8.01 -4.40
N GLU A 233 -12.86 7.71 -5.67
CA GLU A 233 -11.78 8.02 -6.61
C GLU A 233 -11.52 9.53 -6.70
N ASP A 234 -12.58 10.33 -6.67
CA ASP A 234 -12.52 11.79 -6.81
C ASP A 234 -11.74 12.48 -5.69
N ILE A 235 -11.63 11.85 -4.53
CA ILE A 235 -10.96 12.39 -3.35
C ILE A 235 -9.74 11.57 -2.93
N PHE A 236 -9.18 10.76 -3.83
CA PHE A 236 -8.06 9.88 -3.50
C PHE A 236 -6.92 10.62 -2.78
N PHE A 237 -6.52 11.78 -3.29
CA PHE A 237 -5.48 12.62 -2.68
C PHE A 237 -6.00 13.58 -1.59
N ALA A 238 -7.27 13.53 -1.21
CA ALA A 238 -7.78 14.37 -0.14
C ALA A 238 -7.32 13.83 1.22
N GLY A 239 -6.39 14.53 1.86
CA GLY A 239 -5.96 14.21 3.22
C GLY A 239 -4.89 13.13 3.32
N PHE A 240 -3.90 13.15 2.45
CA PHE A 240 -2.71 12.34 2.62
C PHE A 240 -1.71 12.96 3.63
N ASP A 241 -0.91 12.09 4.25
CA ASP A 241 0.18 12.49 5.14
C ASP A 241 1.52 12.24 4.43
N LYS A 242 2.30 13.30 4.20
CA LYS A 242 3.66 13.21 3.63
C LYS A 242 4.70 13.24 4.74
N THR A 243 5.62 12.31 4.73
CA THR A 243 6.75 12.22 5.65
C THR A 243 8.06 12.21 4.87
N THR A 244 8.85 13.27 5.00
CA THR A 244 10.22 13.30 4.46
C THR A 244 11.12 12.42 5.31
N LEU A 245 11.89 11.55 4.68
CA LEU A 245 12.85 10.69 5.33
C LEU A 245 14.10 11.51 5.70
N SER A 246 14.56 11.38 6.93
CA SER A 246 15.75 12.09 7.39
C SER A 246 17.03 11.50 6.80
N SER A 247 18.08 12.29 6.73
CA SER A 247 19.40 11.83 6.27
C SER A 247 20.02 10.73 7.14
N SER A 248 19.50 10.51 8.36
CA SER A 248 19.85 9.36 9.20
C SER A 248 19.07 8.09 8.85
N GLN A 249 18.01 8.19 8.06
CA GLN A 249 17.22 7.06 7.56
C GLN A 249 17.66 6.69 6.15
N LEU A 250 17.72 7.67 5.26
CA LEU A 250 18.21 7.54 3.89
C LEU A 250 19.14 8.71 3.56
N GLU A 251 20.26 8.43 2.95
CA GLU A 251 21.21 9.45 2.51
C GLU A 251 20.52 10.40 1.53
N GLN A 252 20.86 11.68 1.60
CA GLN A 252 20.40 12.66 0.60
C GLN A 252 20.82 12.21 -0.80
N PHE A 253 20.02 12.51 -1.79
CA PHE A 253 20.14 12.04 -3.18
C PHE A 253 19.93 10.54 -3.38
N SER A 254 19.40 9.83 -2.38
CA SER A 254 18.92 8.47 -2.60
C SER A 254 17.76 8.49 -3.58
N GLN A 255 17.94 7.86 -4.74
CA GLN A 255 16.84 7.59 -5.66
C GLN A 255 16.06 6.39 -5.12
N VAL A 256 14.98 6.71 -4.42
CA VAL A 256 14.03 5.70 -3.95
C VAL A 256 13.09 5.42 -5.10
N GLU A 257 13.06 4.15 -5.55
CA GLU A 257 12.30 3.78 -6.75
C GLU A 257 11.17 2.78 -6.46
N ALA A 258 11.21 2.08 -5.33
CA ALA A 258 10.17 1.11 -5.07
C ALA A 258 9.80 0.96 -3.59
N ILE A 259 8.54 0.56 -3.35
CA ILE A 259 8.00 0.28 -2.02
C ILE A 259 7.05 -0.93 -2.07
N THR A 260 7.15 -1.84 -1.11
CA THR A 260 6.20 -2.96 -0.97
C THR A 260 5.84 -3.24 0.47
N SER A 261 4.61 -3.71 0.69
CA SER A 261 4.14 -4.19 1.99
C SER A 261 4.42 -5.69 2.12
N PHE A 262 5.04 -6.13 3.22
CA PHE A 262 5.31 -7.55 3.46
C PHE A 262 4.64 -8.11 4.73
N ASP A 263 4.18 -7.24 5.62
CA ASP A 263 3.42 -7.60 6.83
C ASP A 263 2.58 -6.38 7.25
N ASN A 264 1.64 -6.55 8.17
CA ASN A 264 0.81 -5.46 8.67
C ASN A 264 1.68 -4.31 9.23
N GLY A 265 1.65 -3.17 8.53
CA GLY A 265 2.38 -1.97 8.86
C GLY A 265 3.90 -2.06 8.67
N LYS A 266 4.42 -3.10 8.01
CA LYS A 266 5.84 -3.22 7.66
C LYS A 266 6.03 -3.18 6.16
N PHE A 267 7.08 -2.48 5.76
CA PHE A 267 7.37 -2.19 4.36
C PHE A 267 8.85 -2.38 4.06
N TYR A 268 9.12 -2.82 2.85
CA TYR A 268 10.42 -2.65 2.22
C TYR A 268 10.38 -1.47 1.28
N ILE A 269 11.52 -0.77 1.20
CA ILE A 269 11.75 0.30 0.24
C ILE A 269 13.15 0.08 -0.34
N SER A 270 13.30 0.27 -1.65
CA SER A 270 14.61 0.19 -2.29
C SER A 270 15.05 1.55 -2.83
N ARG A 271 16.36 1.72 -2.91
CA ARG A 271 17.00 2.74 -3.73
C ARG A 271 17.85 2.07 -4.79
N GLU A 272 17.94 2.67 -5.94
CA GLU A 272 18.87 2.27 -6.97
C GLU A 272 20.30 2.76 -6.70
N LYS A 273 21.25 2.31 -7.52
CA LYS A 273 22.61 2.82 -7.52
C LYS A 273 22.65 4.22 -8.08
N VAL A 274 23.31 5.14 -7.37
CA VAL A 274 23.57 6.49 -7.83
C VAL A 274 25.10 6.64 -8.03
N ASP A 275 25.51 7.06 -9.21
CA ASP A 275 26.91 7.36 -9.50
C ASP A 275 26.98 8.60 -10.41
N SER A 276 26.78 9.76 -9.82
CA SER A 276 26.69 11.03 -10.53
C SER A 276 27.18 12.21 -9.69
N ASN A 277 27.83 13.17 -10.33
CA ASN A 277 28.24 14.45 -9.73
C ASN A 277 29.08 14.31 -8.44
N GLY A 278 29.85 13.23 -8.31
CA GLY A 278 30.67 12.95 -7.12
C GLY A 278 29.92 12.32 -5.96
N ILE A 279 28.67 11.93 -6.17
CA ILE A 279 27.86 11.14 -5.26
C ILE A 279 27.92 9.69 -5.76
N SER A 280 28.27 8.76 -4.87
CA SER A 280 28.26 7.33 -5.17
C SER A 280 27.52 6.61 -4.05
N LEU A 281 26.35 6.07 -4.37
CA LEU A 281 25.50 5.31 -3.47
C LEU A 281 25.21 3.94 -4.09
N THR A 282 25.34 2.87 -3.31
CA THR A 282 24.99 1.52 -3.79
C THR A 282 23.49 1.29 -3.72
N GLN A 283 22.99 0.42 -4.60
CA GLN A 283 21.61 -0.06 -4.52
C GLN A 283 21.37 -0.79 -3.20
N LYS A 284 20.26 -0.51 -2.53
CA LYS A 284 20.04 -0.99 -1.17
C LYS A 284 18.57 -1.19 -0.84
N LEU A 285 18.31 -2.19 0.00
CA LEU A 285 16.99 -2.41 0.60
C LEU A 285 16.97 -1.91 2.02
N TYR A 286 15.84 -1.29 2.38
CA TYR A 286 15.53 -0.84 3.73
C TYR A 286 14.21 -1.45 4.19
N GLU A 287 14.04 -1.55 5.49
CA GLU A 287 12.79 -1.94 6.16
C GLU A 287 12.35 -0.82 7.08
N PHE A 288 11.06 -0.53 7.09
CA PHE A 288 10.49 0.37 8.08
C PHE A 288 9.10 -0.11 8.52
N LYS A 289 8.63 0.49 9.61
CA LYS A 289 7.30 0.30 10.14
C LYS A 289 6.54 1.61 10.15
N ASP A 290 5.30 1.57 9.70
CA ASP A 290 4.40 2.71 9.78
C ASP A 290 3.40 2.51 10.93
N ASP A 291 3.53 3.32 11.97
CA ASP A 291 2.71 3.20 13.17
C ASP A 291 1.27 3.70 13.02
N ARG A 292 0.98 4.44 11.94
CA ARG A 292 -0.40 4.82 11.59
C ARG A 292 -1.28 3.60 11.35
N LEU A 293 -0.68 2.48 10.98
CA LEU A 293 -1.35 1.19 10.75
C LEU A 293 -1.55 0.36 12.03
N LYS A 294 -0.89 0.72 13.13
CA LYS A 294 -1.05 0.04 14.42
C LYS A 294 -2.43 0.25 15.07
N THR A 295 -3.11 1.35 14.77
CA THR A 295 -4.33 1.74 15.50
C THR A 295 -5.57 0.91 15.15
N LEU A 296 -5.53 0.10 14.09
CA LEU A 296 -6.64 -0.75 13.67
C LEU A 296 -6.34 -2.26 13.70
N SER A 297 -5.07 -2.67 13.75
CA SER A 297 -4.65 -4.07 13.55
C SER A 297 -4.24 -4.82 14.83
N THR A 298 -4.06 -4.18 15.96
CA THR A 298 -3.46 -4.79 17.12
C THR A 298 -4.41 -5.60 17.96
N LYS A 299 -5.20 -6.47 17.49
CA LYS A 299 -5.85 -7.47 18.39
C LYS A 299 -6.79 -8.45 17.65
N ASN A 300 -6.96 -8.35 16.36
CA ASN A 300 -7.90 -9.22 15.65
C ASN A 300 -7.33 -10.59 15.22
N GLN A 301 -6.01 -10.81 15.29
CA GLN A 301 -5.43 -12.11 14.87
C GLN A 301 -5.69 -13.25 15.87
N GLU A 302 -5.76 -12.97 17.15
CA GLU A 302 -6.04 -13.99 18.16
C GLU A 302 -7.47 -14.51 18.11
N PHE A 303 -8.42 -13.78 17.50
CA PHE A 303 -9.85 -14.10 17.53
C PHE A 303 -10.47 -14.42 16.17
N LYS A 304 -9.64 -14.62 15.12
CA LYS A 304 -10.13 -15.08 13.79
C LYS A 304 -10.97 -16.35 13.88
N ASN A 305 -10.74 -17.17 14.89
CA ASN A 305 -11.43 -18.43 15.12
C ASN A 305 -12.64 -18.33 16.08
N PHE A 306 -12.99 -17.12 16.57
CA PHE A 306 -14.21 -16.96 17.36
C PHE A 306 -15.44 -17.08 16.45
N THR A 307 -16.24 -18.10 16.67
CA THR A 307 -17.45 -18.34 15.88
C THR A 307 -18.70 -18.38 16.77
N ILE A 308 -19.85 -18.04 16.19
CA ILE A 308 -21.18 -18.13 16.78
C ILE A 308 -21.96 -19.15 15.97
N THR A 309 -22.35 -20.23 16.60
CA THR A 309 -23.08 -21.34 15.95
C THR A 309 -24.21 -21.86 16.81
N PRO A 310 -25.36 -22.28 16.21
CA PRO A 310 -25.73 -22.09 14.82
C PRO A 310 -26.00 -20.60 14.47
N ASN A 311 -25.87 -20.23 13.23
CA ASN A 311 -26.29 -18.94 12.71
C ASN A 311 -26.78 -19.13 11.26
N PRO A 312 -28.10 -19.09 11.01
CA PRO A 312 -29.22 -18.68 11.89
C PRO A 312 -29.45 -19.58 13.12
N ALA A 313 -29.94 -18.94 14.21
CA ALA A 313 -30.18 -19.59 15.50
C ALA A 313 -31.65 -19.49 15.97
N SER A 314 -32.16 -20.50 16.66
CA SER A 314 -33.48 -20.46 17.33
C SER A 314 -33.31 -20.00 18.78
N ASP A 315 -33.06 -20.90 19.72
CA ASP A 315 -33.12 -20.59 21.15
C ASP A 315 -31.75 -20.42 21.80
N PHE A 316 -30.72 -21.00 21.20
CA PHE A 316 -29.37 -21.00 21.75
C PHE A 316 -28.32 -20.68 20.69
N ILE A 317 -27.25 -20.06 21.14
CA ILE A 317 -26.01 -19.88 20.39
C ILE A 317 -24.82 -20.40 21.19
N ASN A 318 -23.89 -21.06 20.52
CA ASN A 318 -22.64 -21.55 21.08
C ASN A 318 -21.48 -20.77 20.55
N PHE A 319 -20.43 -20.63 21.35
CA PHE A 319 -19.22 -19.92 21.02
C PHE A 319 -18.01 -20.85 20.97
N SER A 320 -17.18 -20.70 19.95
CA SER A 320 -15.83 -21.27 19.96
C SER A 320 -14.85 -20.30 20.60
N ASN A 321 -13.80 -20.80 21.27
CA ASN A 321 -12.71 -20.00 21.83
C ASN A 321 -13.18 -18.82 22.71
N TYR A 322 -14.05 -19.10 23.68
CA TYR A 322 -14.64 -18.08 24.55
C TYR A 322 -13.86 -17.83 25.85
N ASP A 323 -12.77 -18.55 26.12
CA ASP A 323 -12.01 -18.54 27.38
C ASP A 323 -11.43 -17.15 27.74
N HIS A 324 -11.23 -16.28 26.76
CA HIS A 324 -10.72 -14.91 26.95
C HIS A 324 -11.80 -13.84 26.74
N VAL A 325 -13.07 -14.22 26.72
CA VAL A 325 -14.17 -13.27 26.54
C VAL A 325 -14.57 -12.65 27.87
N LYS A 326 -14.41 -11.33 27.99
CA LYS A 326 -14.78 -10.54 29.15
C LYS A 326 -16.28 -10.27 29.23
N SER A 327 -16.91 -9.96 28.10
CA SER A 327 -18.35 -9.68 28.02
C SER A 327 -18.88 -9.80 26.59
N LEU A 328 -20.20 -10.04 26.51
CA LEU A 328 -20.95 -10.08 25.25
C LEU A 328 -22.17 -9.19 25.37
N SER A 329 -22.41 -8.38 24.33
CA SER A 329 -23.64 -7.57 24.19
C SER A 329 -24.27 -7.84 22.83
N ILE A 330 -25.61 -7.97 22.80
CA ILE A 330 -26.38 -8.12 21.57
C ILE A 330 -27.18 -6.81 21.34
N TYR A 331 -27.04 -6.26 20.14
CA TYR A 331 -27.69 -5.04 19.71
C TYR A 331 -28.70 -5.31 18.61
N SER A 332 -29.83 -4.65 18.63
CA SER A 332 -30.73 -4.58 17.49
C SER A 332 -30.06 -3.80 16.34
N THR A 333 -30.59 -3.90 15.13
CA THR A 333 -30.14 -3.11 13.96
C THR A 333 -30.25 -1.59 14.13
N LEU A 334 -31.03 -1.15 15.10
CA LEU A 334 -31.18 0.27 15.48
C LEU A 334 -30.19 0.70 16.57
N GLY A 335 -29.22 -0.17 16.95
CA GLY A 335 -28.19 0.13 17.94
C GLY A 335 -28.63 0.02 19.40
N LYS A 336 -29.87 -0.45 19.69
CA LYS A 336 -30.34 -0.67 21.07
C LYS A 336 -29.73 -1.96 21.62
N GLU A 337 -29.07 -1.92 22.78
CA GLU A 337 -28.63 -3.13 23.50
C GLU A 337 -29.87 -3.88 24.01
N VAL A 338 -30.01 -5.14 23.59
CA VAL A 338 -31.17 -6.00 23.92
C VAL A 338 -30.77 -7.19 24.80
N PHE A 339 -29.47 -7.46 24.92
CA PHE A 339 -28.95 -8.52 25.77
C PHE A 339 -27.50 -8.21 26.16
N LYS A 340 -27.11 -8.53 27.39
CA LYS A 340 -25.73 -8.40 27.88
C LYS A 340 -25.37 -9.56 28.81
N LEU A 341 -24.14 -10.05 28.66
CA LEU A 341 -23.56 -11.13 29.48
C LEU A 341 -22.15 -10.73 29.90
N THR A 342 -21.84 -10.87 31.20
CA THR A 342 -20.52 -10.54 31.75
C THR A 342 -19.76 -11.78 32.26
N ASN A 343 -20.48 -12.91 32.46
CA ASN A 343 -19.87 -14.19 32.78
C ASN A 343 -20.15 -15.15 31.62
N MET A 344 -19.11 -15.44 30.86
CA MET A 344 -19.24 -16.25 29.64
C MET A 344 -19.47 -17.72 29.97
N SER A 345 -20.29 -18.36 29.15
CA SER A 345 -20.44 -19.78 29.03
C SER A 345 -20.34 -20.18 27.56
N SER A 346 -20.07 -21.46 27.30
CA SER A 346 -20.01 -21.99 25.92
C SER A 346 -21.32 -21.84 25.16
N GLN A 347 -22.44 -21.68 25.88
CA GLN A 347 -23.78 -21.56 25.31
C GLN A 347 -24.55 -20.42 25.97
N VAL A 348 -25.27 -19.64 25.14
CA VAL A 348 -26.13 -18.54 25.58
C VAL A 348 -27.53 -18.73 25.05
N ASN A 349 -28.52 -18.59 25.95
CA ASN A 349 -29.94 -18.65 25.63
C ASN A 349 -30.40 -17.29 25.06
N ILE A 350 -30.94 -17.29 23.85
CA ILE A 350 -31.49 -16.16 23.12
C ILE A 350 -32.99 -16.33 22.80
N SER A 351 -33.67 -17.26 23.42
CA SER A 351 -35.11 -17.56 23.15
C SER A 351 -36.01 -16.33 23.34
N ASN A 352 -35.64 -15.41 24.24
CA ASN A 352 -36.40 -14.20 24.52
C ASN A 352 -36.18 -13.06 23.48
N LEU A 353 -35.27 -13.25 22.53
CA LEU A 353 -35.07 -12.26 21.47
C LEU A 353 -36.11 -12.47 20.36
N PRO A 354 -36.77 -11.41 19.90
CA PRO A 354 -37.62 -11.46 18.72
C PRO A 354 -36.88 -11.98 17.48
N LYS A 355 -37.60 -12.55 16.53
CA LYS A 355 -37.03 -12.91 15.23
C LYS A 355 -36.45 -11.70 14.53
N GLY A 356 -35.27 -11.82 13.95
CA GLY A 356 -34.62 -10.72 13.26
C GLY A 356 -33.10 -10.81 13.19
N MET A 357 -32.50 -9.76 12.68
CA MET A 357 -31.06 -9.59 12.60
C MET A 357 -30.53 -8.77 13.79
N TYR A 358 -29.41 -9.22 14.34
CA TYR A 358 -28.73 -8.62 15.49
C TYR A 358 -27.24 -8.50 15.22
N LEU A 359 -26.59 -7.59 15.94
CA LEU A 359 -25.15 -7.44 16.02
C LEU A 359 -24.69 -7.91 17.40
N VAL A 360 -23.79 -8.88 17.44
CA VAL A 360 -23.20 -9.41 18.67
C VAL A 360 -21.83 -8.82 18.84
N LYS A 361 -21.65 -7.92 19.81
CA LYS A 361 -20.36 -7.35 20.19
C LYS A 361 -19.76 -8.19 21.30
N VAL A 362 -18.57 -8.68 21.09
CA VAL A 362 -17.79 -9.48 22.04
C VAL A 362 -16.57 -8.68 22.46
N ASN A 363 -16.42 -8.43 23.76
CA ASN A 363 -15.23 -7.76 24.32
C ASN A 363 -14.37 -8.82 25.02
N PHE A 364 -13.06 -8.74 24.79
CA PHE A 364 -12.08 -9.66 25.35
C PHE A 364 -11.35 -9.07 26.54
N GLU A 365 -10.67 -9.90 27.34
CA GLU A 365 -9.91 -9.46 28.52
C GLU A 365 -8.78 -8.48 28.18
N ASN A 366 -8.21 -8.60 26.98
CA ASN A 366 -7.16 -7.71 26.47
C ASN A 366 -7.70 -6.40 25.88
N GLU A 367 -8.94 -6.00 26.23
CA GLU A 367 -9.65 -4.79 25.78
C GLU A 367 -9.99 -4.73 24.28
N SER A 368 -9.71 -5.77 23.51
CA SER A 368 -10.16 -5.85 22.11
C SER A 368 -11.65 -6.20 22.03
N ALA A 369 -12.27 -5.92 20.89
CA ALA A 369 -13.66 -6.27 20.63
C ALA A 369 -13.87 -6.69 19.18
N ILE A 370 -14.76 -7.67 18.96
CA ILE A 370 -15.25 -8.03 17.63
C ILE A 370 -16.77 -7.89 17.56
N THR A 371 -17.27 -7.70 16.34
CA THR A 371 -18.73 -7.69 16.10
C THR A 371 -19.06 -8.74 15.05
N LYS A 372 -20.05 -9.58 15.35
CA LYS A 372 -20.55 -10.63 14.46
C LYS A 372 -22.05 -10.43 14.21
N LYS A 373 -22.51 -10.79 13.02
CA LYS A 373 -23.92 -10.81 12.68
C LYS A 373 -24.57 -12.08 13.25
N LEU A 374 -25.77 -11.94 13.82
CA LEU A 374 -26.62 -13.04 14.28
C LEU A 374 -28.00 -12.94 13.63
N ILE A 375 -28.50 -14.04 13.11
CA ILE A 375 -29.88 -14.16 12.60
C ILE A 375 -30.67 -15.02 13.57
N LYS A 376 -31.71 -14.46 14.20
CA LYS A 376 -32.67 -15.14 15.08
C LYS A 376 -33.87 -15.57 14.26
N LEU A 377 -34.19 -16.89 14.33
CA LEU A 377 -35.32 -17.50 13.63
C LEU A 377 -36.64 -17.36 14.39
#